data_2bdadc22416a49d8ffcd1cec96560ebc
#
_entry.id   2bdadc22416a49d8ffcd1cec96560ebc
#
_cell.length_a   1.000
_cell.length_b   1.000
_cell.length_c   1.000
_cell.angle_alpha   90.00
_cell.angle_beta   90.00
_cell.angle_gamma   90.00
#
_symmetry.space_group_name_H-M   'P 1'
#
loop_
_entity.id
_entity.type
_entity.pdbx_description
1 polymer ?
#
loop_
_entity_poly.entity_id
_entity_poly.type
_entity_poly.pdbx_seq_one_letter_code
_entity_poly.pdbx_strand_id
1 'polypeptide(L)'
;MTAQPNPIINQEFLFALLREAAPSGYERRAADVWKKEAATFARVSEDHYGNVYAELGPEDGPAVALLGHLDEIGLMVSHVGDEGFLSVLAIGGWDPQVLVGQRVRLLAPDGDILGVVGKKAIHVMEPEERKNASRIEDLWIDVGLSKEEAQARIPVGTYGVIEQGPLMVGDKIVSRALDNRVGAFVVLEALRLLQGAELKHRVVAVGTSQEEIGSYGAQVGSYRLQPVAGVAVDVTHETGQPGVSEKKYGVVPFGSGANLAVGPMTSPVILRQMITAAQASGIPYTLSANPRLTHTDADTMILSRSGVPSAVVSIPNRYMHSPNEMVDVRDVKACIDLLAAWGRALEVGTDFTR
;
A
#
# COMPACT_ATOMS: atom_id res chain seq x y z
N MET A 1 -14.84 18.08 -28.44
CA MET A 1 -14.48 17.70 -27.04
C MET A 1 -15.48 16.65 -26.62
N THR A 2 -15.12 15.39 -26.70
CA THR A 2 -15.93 14.27 -26.15
C THR A 2 -15.86 14.39 -24.62
N ALA A 3 -17.01 14.49 -23.97
CA ALA A 3 -17.08 14.44 -22.51
C ALA A 3 -16.32 13.18 -22.04
N GLN A 4 -15.29 13.36 -21.21
CA GLN A 4 -14.67 12.22 -20.56
C GLN A 4 -15.76 11.54 -19.71
N PRO A 5 -15.91 10.20 -19.81
CA PRO A 5 -16.83 9.51 -18.92
C PRO A 5 -16.44 9.83 -17.47
N ASN A 6 -17.43 10.00 -16.59
CA ASN A 6 -17.18 10.17 -15.17
C ASN A 6 -16.16 9.11 -14.70
N PRO A 7 -15.11 9.50 -13.97
CA PRO A 7 -14.10 8.55 -13.52
C PRO A 7 -14.77 7.44 -12.70
N ILE A 8 -14.40 6.19 -12.98
CA ILE A 8 -14.94 5.00 -12.29
C ILE A 8 -14.62 5.03 -10.79
N ILE A 9 -13.53 5.73 -10.41
CA ILE A 9 -13.04 5.90 -9.04
C ILE A 9 -12.71 7.38 -8.80
N ASN A 10 -12.54 7.79 -7.54
CA ASN A 10 -12.06 9.14 -7.16
C ASN A 10 -10.56 9.27 -7.47
N GLN A 11 -10.23 9.42 -8.75
CA GLN A 11 -8.85 9.48 -9.25
C GLN A 11 -8.08 10.67 -8.67
N GLU A 12 -8.73 11.80 -8.41
CA GLU A 12 -8.09 12.99 -7.86
C GLU A 12 -7.52 12.72 -6.47
N PHE A 13 -8.31 12.09 -5.60
CA PHE A 13 -7.86 11.69 -4.27
C PHE A 13 -6.74 10.65 -4.32
N LEU A 14 -6.89 9.60 -5.15
CA LEU A 14 -5.83 8.59 -5.29
C LEU A 14 -4.52 9.23 -5.77
N PHE A 15 -4.59 10.11 -6.76
CA PHE A 15 -3.40 10.80 -7.27
C PHE A 15 -2.80 11.75 -6.24
N ALA A 16 -3.62 12.38 -5.38
CA ALA A 16 -3.11 13.18 -4.27
C ALA A 16 -2.31 12.32 -3.28
N LEU A 17 -2.82 11.14 -2.90
CA LEU A 17 -2.10 10.18 -2.05
C LEU A 17 -0.77 9.74 -2.69
N LEU A 18 -0.79 9.35 -3.96
CA LEU A 18 0.38 8.81 -4.66
C LEU A 18 1.49 9.85 -4.88
N ARG A 19 1.18 11.16 -4.89
CA ARG A 19 2.18 12.22 -5.00
C ARG A 19 2.99 12.43 -3.74
N GLU A 20 2.44 12.09 -2.59
CA GLU A 20 3.13 12.31 -1.32
C GLU A 20 4.31 11.37 -1.14
N ALA A 21 5.40 11.87 -0.56
CA ALA A 21 6.52 11.06 -0.14
C ALA A 21 6.27 10.59 1.30
N ALA A 22 6.13 9.28 1.48
CA ALA A 22 5.82 8.70 2.78
C ALA A 22 6.43 7.30 2.94
N PRO A 23 7.78 7.19 2.99
CA PRO A 23 8.42 5.91 3.28
C PRO A 23 8.11 5.48 4.71
N SER A 24 8.22 4.15 5.00
CA SER A 24 7.94 3.57 6.31
C SER A 24 8.63 4.33 7.44
N GLY A 25 7.85 4.76 8.43
CA GLY A 25 8.29 5.61 9.54
C GLY A 25 8.22 7.13 9.26
N TYR A 26 7.75 7.54 8.08
CA TYR A 26 7.58 8.95 7.69
C TYR A 26 6.25 9.18 6.94
N GLU A 27 5.17 8.54 7.39
CA GLU A 27 3.88 8.47 6.67
C GLU A 27 3.05 9.76 6.76
N ARG A 28 3.45 10.72 7.60
CA ARG A 28 2.65 11.91 7.96
C ARG A 28 2.04 12.62 6.76
N ARG A 29 2.79 12.79 5.67
CA ARG A 29 2.32 13.51 4.47
C ARG A 29 1.13 12.80 3.81
N ALA A 30 1.23 11.49 3.60
CA ALA A 30 0.14 10.68 3.04
C ALA A 30 -1.03 10.57 4.03
N ALA A 31 -0.74 10.39 5.33
CA ALA A 31 -1.75 10.35 6.40
C ALA A 31 -2.58 11.63 6.46
N ASP A 32 -1.96 12.81 6.31
CA ASP A 32 -2.68 14.09 6.32
C ASP A 32 -3.61 14.24 5.10
N VAL A 33 -3.20 13.80 3.91
CA VAL A 33 -4.06 13.77 2.72
C VAL A 33 -5.25 12.83 2.95
N TRP A 34 -5.00 11.62 3.46
CA TRP A 34 -6.02 10.62 3.73
C TRP A 34 -7.01 11.09 4.80
N LYS A 35 -6.53 11.66 5.91
CA LYS A 35 -7.39 12.21 6.98
C LYS A 35 -8.27 13.35 6.48
N LYS A 36 -7.70 14.25 5.67
CA LYS A 36 -8.45 15.38 5.10
C LYS A 36 -9.62 14.89 4.26
N GLU A 37 -9.42 13.88 3.44
CA GLU A 37 -10.47 13.27 2.62
C GLU A 37 -11.51 12.56 3.49
N ALA A 38 -11.06 11.76 4.48
CA ALA A 38 -11.91 11.04 5.41
C ALA A 38 -12.81 11.96 6.22
N ALA A 39 -12.30 13.11 6.68
CA ALA A 39 -13.03 14.09 7.49
C ALA A 39 -14.23 14.71 6.77
N THR A 40 -14.32 14.57 5.44
CA THR A 40 -15.47 15.06 4.68
C THR A 40 -16.75 14.25 4.92
N PHE A 41 -16.66 13.03 5.48
CA PHE A 41 -17.83 12.15 5.61
C PHE A 41 -17.80 11.20 6.82
N ALA A 42 -16.69 11.07 7.53
CA ALA A 42 -16.50 10.12 8.62
C ALA A 42 -15.92 10.77 9.88
N ARG A 43 -16.05 10.12 11.03
CA ARG A 43 -15.30 10.48 12.24
C ARG A 43 -13.84 10.05 12.07
N VAL A 44 -12.91 10.97 12.32
CA VAL A 44 -11.47 10.73 12.10
C VAL A 44 -10.70 10.79 13.41
N SER A 45 -9.76 9.88 13.59
CA SER A 45 -8.79 9.90 14.68
C SER A 45 -7.43 9.40 14.23
N GLU A 46 -6.41 9.59 15.06
CA GLU A 46 -5.06 9.05 14.85
C GLU A 46 -4.52 8.46 16.15
N ASP A 47 -3.48 7.63 16.06
CA ASP A 47 -2.76 7.15 17.21
C ASP A 47 -1.30 7.64 17.23
N HIS A 48 -0.60 7.34 18.33
CA HIS A 48 0.79 7.77 18.50
C HIS A 48 1.77 7.06 17.56
N TYR A 49 1.34 5.97 16.91
CA TYR A 49 2.16 5.20 15.99
C TYR A 49 2.06 5.70 14.53
N GLY A 50 1.12 6.63 14.28
CA GLY A 50 0.91 7.23 12.97
C GLY A 50 -0.21 6.58 12.16
N ASN A 51 -0.92 5.59 12.70
CA ASN A 51 -2.12 5.08 12.04
C ASN A 51 -3.23 6.11 12.08
N VAL A 52 -4.02 6.17 11.01
CA VAL A 52 -5.17 7.05 10.87
C VAL A 52 -6.44 6.23 10.69
N TYR A 53 -7.52 6.68 11.29
CA TYR A 53 -8.78 5.96 11.38
C TYR A 53 -9.93 6.82 10.87
N ALA A 54 -10.82 6.23 10.09
CA ALA A 54 -12.10 6.81 9.69
C ALA A 54 -13.22 5.83 10.04
N GLU A 55 -14.27 6.31 10.68
CA GLU A 55 -15.30 5.44 11.26
C GLU A 55 -16.71 5.88 10.86
N LEU A 56 -17.54 4.90 10.52
CA LEU A 56 -18.99 5.03 10.36
C LEU A 56 -19.72 3.97 11.19
N GLY A 57 -20.99 4.21 11.48
CA GLY A 57 -21.85 3.33 12.26
C GLY A 57 -21.90 3.70 13.75
N PRO A 58 -22.47 2.80 14.59
CA PRO A 58 -22.68 3.06 16.02
C PRO A 58 -21.35 3.12 16.78
N GLU A 59 -21.18 4.13 17.63
CA GLU A 59 -19.93 4.34 18.37
C GLU A 59 -19.60 3.18 19.32
N ASP A 60 -20.61 2.64 20.00
CA ASP A 60 -20.48 1.51 20.94
C ASP A 60 -20.64 0.14 20.25
N GLY A 61 -20.78 0.11 18.94
CA GLY A 61 -20.94 -1.12 18.17
C GLY A 61 -19.63 -1.93 18.07
N PRO A 62 -19.74 -3.25 17.85
CA PRO A 62 -18.56 -4.07 17.59
C PRO A 62 -17.81 -3.54 16.37
N ALA A 63 -16.50 -3.37 16.49
CA ALA A 63 -15.67 -2.82 15.41
C ALA A 63 -15.38 -3.88 14.35
N VAL A 64 -15.45 -3.47 13.09
CA VAL A 64 -14.90 -4.23 11.94
C VAL A 64 -13.87 -3.36 11.27
N ALA A 65 -12.64 -3.88 11.10
CA ALA A 65 -11.52 -3.13 10.58
C ALA A 65 -11.26 -3.44 9.10
N LEU A 66 -11.03 -2.39 8.30
CA LEU A 66 -10.56 -2.46 6.92
C LEU A 66 -9.19 -1.76 6.89
N LEU A 67 -8.10 -2.50 6.68
CA LEU A 67 -6.75 -2.00 6.74
C LEU A 67 -6.15 -1.86 5.35
N GLY A 68 -5.40 -0.78 5.12
CA GLY A 68 -4.55 -0.60 3.95
C GLY A 68 -3.42 0.35 4.32
N HIS A 69 -2.16 0.00 3.98
CA HIS A 69 -1.03 0.77 4.47
C HIS A 69 -0.75 2.03 3.63
N LEU A 70 -0.24 3.04 4.31
CA LEU A 70 0.07 4.35 3.75
C LEU A 70 1.55 4.52 3.42
N ASP A 71 2.40 3.71 4.05
CA ASP A 71 3.83 3.74 3.78
C ASP A 71 4.16 3.15 2.40
N GLU A 72 5.36 3.38 2.00
CA GLU A 72 5.99 2.86 0.79
C GLU A 72 7.43 2.48 1.08
N ILE A 73 8.01 1.62 0.27
CA ILE A 73 9.44 1.35 0.30
C ILE A 73 10.24 2.62 -0.01
N GLY A 74 11.41 2.75 0.62
CA GLY A 74 12.22 3.96 0.51
C GLY A 74 13.70 3.71 0.66
N LEU A 75 14.42 4.80 0.81
CA LEU A 75 15.85 4.84 1.06
C LEU A 75 16.14 5.66 2.32
N MET A 76 17.23 5.36 3.00
CA MET A 76 17.70 6.15 4.14
C MET A 76 19.17 6.49 3.95
N VAL A 77 19.52 7.76 4.07
CA VAL A 77 20.92 8.22 4.01
C VAL A 77 21.69 7.67 5.20
N SER A 78 22.76 6.94 4.92
CA SER A 78 23.64 6.34 5.93
C SER A 78 24.98 7.06 6.08
N HIS A 79 25.47 7.72 5.03
CA HIS A 79 26.76 8.38 5.03
C HIS A 79 26.85 9.46 3.94
N VAL A 80 27.64 10.51 4.19
CA VAL A 80 28.03 11.52 3.19
C VAL A 80 29.53 11.35 2.92
N GLY A 81 29.86 10.95 1.70
CA GLY A 81 31.23 10.72 1.25
C GLY A 81 32.02 12.01 1.02
N ASP A 82 33.33 11.86 0.82
CA ASP A 82 34.26 13.01 0.68
C ASP A 82 33.96 13.88 -0.55
N GLU A 83 33.37 13.30 -1.61
CA GLU A 83 32.98 14.02 -2.82
C GLU A 83 31.51 14.51 -2.78
N GLY A 84 30.82 14.42 -1.63
CA GLY A 84 29.43 14.84 -1.47
C GLY A 84 28.40 13.81 -1.91
N PHE A 85 28.79 12.64 -2.40
CA PHE A 85 27.88 11.55 -2.71
C PHE A 85 27.32 10.91 -1.42
N LEU A 86 26.05 10.51 -1.47
CA LEU A 86 25.36 9.90 -0.34
C LEU A 86 25.32 8.38 -0.49
N SER A 87 25.73 7.65 0.54
CA SER A 87 25.42 6.23 0.69
C SER A 87 24.06 6.06 1.32
N VAL A 88 23.35 5.00 0.93
CA VAL A 88 21.98 4.73 1.39
C VAL A 88 21.78 3.29 1.82
N LEU A 89 20.78 3.08 2.68
CA LEU A 89 20.24 1.79 3.06
C LEU A 89 18.79 1.69 2.53
N ALA A 90 18.34 0.47 2.28
CA ALA A 90 16.96 0.20 1.89
C ALA A 90 16.02 0.31 3.09
N ILE A 91 14.83 0.88 2.87
CA ILE A 91 13.66 0.75 3.72
C ILE A 91 12.68 -0.13 2.93
N GLY A 92 12.31 -1.29 3.48
CA GLY A 92 11.52 -2.30 2.76
C GLY A 92 12.31 -3.07 1.70
N GLY A 93 11.62 -3.77 0.83
CA GLY A 93 12.20 -4.72 -0.13
C GLY A 93 12.48 -4.10 -1.50
N TRP A 94 13.74 -3.78 -1.82
CA TRP A 94 14.15 -3.26 -3.12
C TRP A 94 14.86 -4.29 -3.99
N ASP A 95 14.58 -4.26 -5.30
CA ASP A 95 15.52 -4.69 -6.32
C ASP A 95 16.45 -3.52 -6.66
N PRO A 96 17.74 -3.54 -6.30
CA PRO A 96 18.65 -2.43 -6.58
C PRO A 96 18.81 -2.10 -8.06
N GLN A 97 18.46 -3.01 -8.96
CA GLN A 97 18.59 -2.80 -10.40
C GLN A 97 17.60 -1.76 -10.93
N VAL A 98 16.40 -1.66 -10.33
CA VAL A 98 15.39 -0.67 -10.74
C VAL A 98 15.67 0.73 -10.21
N LEU A 99 16.60 0.87 -9.24
CA LEU A 99 17.00 2.17 -8.67
C LEU A 99 17.95 2.96 -9.58
N VAL A 100 18.76 2.27 -10.38
CA VAL A 100 19.82 2.91 -11.17
C VAL A 100 19.27 3.93 -12.16
N GLY A 101 19.77 5.17 -12.07
CA GLY A 101 19.36 6.26 -12.95
C GLY A 101 18.04 6.95 -12.54
N GLN A 102 17.40 6.49 -11.46
CA GLN A 102 16.18 7.14 -10.95
C GLN A 102 16.52 8.46 -10.26
N ARG A 103 15.57 9.38 -10.30
CA ARG A 103 15.58 10.56 -9.44
C ARG A 103 15.02 10.21 -8.08
N VAL A 104 15.58 10.80 -7.04
CA VAL A 104 15.18 10.59 -5.64
C VAL A 104 14.84 11.94 -5.03
N ARG A 105 13.78 12.00 -4.26
CA ARG A 105 13.42 13.10 -3.36
C ARG A 105 13.84 12.72 -1.96
N LEU A 106 14.83 13.45 -1.42
CA LEU A 106 15.27 13.35 -0.04
C LEU A 106 14.47 14.31 0.83
N LEU A 107 13.93 13.80 1.93
CA LEU A 107 13.06 14.54 2.85
C LEU A 107 13.91 15.23 3.92
N ALA A 108 14.70 16.20 3.52
CA ALA A 108 15.61 16.92 4.40
C ALA A 108 14.86 17.93 5.31
N PRO A 109 15.42 18.29 6.47
CA PRO A 109 14.75 19.14 7.46
C PRO A 109 14.33 20.52 6.94
N ASP A 110 15.14 21.13 6.09
CA ASP A 110 14.90 22.48 5.55
C ASP A 110 14.15 22.47 4.20
N GLY A 111 13.63 21.32 3.81
CA GLY A 111 12.88 21.10 2.56
C GLY A 111 13.47 20.00 1.69
N ASP A 112 12.65 19.49 0.80
CA ASP A 112 13.01 18.36 -0.04
C ASP A 112 14.16 18.70 -1.00
N ILE A 113 15.13 17.76 -1.13
CA ILE A 113 16.29 17.87 -2.03
C ILE A 113 16.20 16.76 -3.08
N LEU A 114 16.37 17.13 -4.33
CA LEU A 114 16.41 16.15 -5.43
C LEU A 114 17.83 15.64 -5.64
N GLY A 115 17.94 14.35 -5.91
CA GLY A 115 19.18 13.70 -6.30
C GLY A 115 18.94 12.65 -7.38
N VAL A 116 20.03 12.05 -7.83
CA VAL A 116 20.02 10.98 -8.86
C VAL A 116 20.75 9.76 -8.32
N VAL A 117 20.16 8.58 -8.45
CA VAL A 117 20.83 7.32 -8.10
C VAL A 117 21.85 6.97 -9.17
N GLY A 118 23.11 6.97 -8.78
CA GLY A 118 24.26 6.64 -9.62
C GLY A 118 24.84 5.27 -9.30
N LYS A 119 25.56 4.73 -10.29
CA LYS A 119 26.46 3.59 -10.14
C LYS A 119 27.64 3.73 -11.10
N LYS A 120 28.66 2.89 -10.94
CA LYS A 120 29.80 2.83 -11.87
C LYS A 120 29.28 2.59 -13.30
N ALA A 121 29.63 3.47 -14.22
CA ALA A 121 29.19 3.41 -15.61
C ALA A 121 29.74 2.17 -16.31
N ILE A 122 28.92 1.51 -17.14
CA ILE A 122 29.30 0.27 -17.83
C ILE A 122 30.61 0.37 -18.65
N HIS A 123 30.89 1.57 -19.18
CA HIS A 123 32.11 1.84 -19.99
C HIS A 123 33.41 1.79 -19.19
N VAL A 124 33.34 1.97 -17.87
CA VAL A 124 34.49 1.94 -16.97
C VAL A 124 34.50 0.73 -16.03
N MET A 125 33.55 -0.21 -16.24
CA MET A 125 33.50 -1.50 -15.54
C MET A 125 34.39 -2.54 -16.19
N GLU A 126 35.07 -3.33 -15.37
CA GLU A 126 35.75 -4.55 -15.82
C GLU A 126 34.74 -5.61 -16.30
N PRO A 127 35.13 -6.52 -17.24
CA PRO A 127 34.23 -7.53 -17.78
C PRO A 127 33.54 -8.40 -16.71
N GLU A 128 34.21 -8.70 -15.60
CA GLU A 128 33.65 -9.51 -14.52
C GLU A 128 32.61 -8.72 -13.68
N GLU A 129 32.83 -7.40 -13.48
CA GLU A 129 31.87 -6.54 -12.77
C GLU A 129 30.51 -6.45 -13.51
N ARG A 130 30.54 -6.49 -14.85
CA ARG A 130 29.32 -6.42 -15.69
C ARG A 130 28.40 -7.61 -15.56
N LYS A 131 28.89 -8.75 -15.06
CA LYS A 131 28.11 -9.98 -14.87
C LYS A 131 27.30 -9.99 -13.60
N ASN A 132 27.61 -9.12 -12.67
CA ASN A 132 26.97 -9.06 -11.34
C ASN A 132 25.78 -8.11 -11.35
N ALA A 133 24.69 -8.52 -10.70
CA ALA A 133 23.60 -7.60 -10.34
C ALA A 133 24.14 -6.54 -9.37
N SER A 134 23.68 -5.30 -9.51
CA SER A 134 24.01 -4.24 -8.57
C SER A 134 23.41 -4.54 -7.20
N ARG A 135 24.16 -4.29 -6.13
CA ARG A 135 23.67 -4.30 -4.75
C ARG A 135 23.44 -2.87 -4.30
N ILE A 136 22.71 -2.67 -3.20
CA ILE A 136 22.42 -1.33 -2.71
C ILE A 136 23.70 -0.57 -2.31
N GLU A 137 24.69 -1.28 -1.80
CA GLU A 137 25.99 -0.73 -1.40
C GLU A 137 26.86 -0.28 -2.60
N ASP A 138 26.52 -0.72 -3.80
CA ASP A 138 27.20 -0.34 -5.04
C ASP A 138 26.63 0.96 -5.64
N LEU A 139 25.56 1.50 -5.02
CA LEU A 139 24.85 2.69 -5.47
C LEU A 139 25.15 3.89 -4.57
N TRP A 140 24.98 5.06 -5.12
CA TRP A 140 25.04 6.34 -4.40
C TRP A 140 23.95 7.29 -4.90
N ILE A 141 23.65 8.31 -4.10
CA ILE A 141 22.82 9.42 -4.57
C ILE A 141 23.72 10.65 -4.77
N ASP A 142 23.66 11.20 -5.97
CA ASP A 142 24.28 12.46 -6.32
C ASP A 142 23.27 13.58 -6.18
N VAL A 143 23.56 14.55 -5.32
CA VAL A 143 22.73 15.73 -5.03
C VAL A 143 23.35 17.03 -5.57
N GLY A 144 24.50 16.95 -6.25
CA GLY A 144 25.18 18.09 -6.83
C GLY A 144 25.73 19.09 -5.80
N LEU A 145 26.01 18.64 -4.57
CA LEU A 145 26.53 19.46 -3.47
C LEU A 145 27.95 19.04 -3.11
N SER A 146 28.74 19.98 -2.54
CA SER A 146 29.98 19.63 -1.86
C SER A 146 29.72 18.80 -0.61
N LYS A 147 30.75 18.15 -0.06
CA LYS A 147 30.67 17.40 1.18
C LYS A 147 30.09 18.24 2.32
N GLU A 148 30.63 19.43 2.52
CA GLU A 148 30.24 20.35 3.59
C GLU A 148 28.77 20.78 3.46
N GLU A 149 28.33 21.10 2.26
CA GLU A 149 26.94 21.46 1.96
C GLU A 149 25.99 20.27 2.15
N ALA A 150 26.39 19.10 1.67
CA ALA A 150 25.59 17.87 1.84
C ALA A 150 25.45 17.49 3.33
N GLN A 151 26.56 17.53 4.10
CA GLN A 151 26.53 17.26 5.55
C GLN A 151 25.68 18.27 6.32
N ALA A 152 25.70 19.53 5.92
CA ALA A 152 24.89 20.57 6.58
C ALA A 152 23.39 20.42 6.33
N ARG A 153 22.99 19.93 5.15
CA ARG A 153 21.60 19.93 4.69
C ARG A 153 20.93 18.55 4.74
N ILE A 154 21.71 17.47 4.67
CA ILE A 154 21.22 16.09 4.54
C ILE A 154 21.85 15.25 5.65
N PRO A 155 21.31 15.30 6.88
CA PRO A 155 21.82 14.49 7.98
C PRO A 155 21.63 12.99 7.73
N VAL A 156 22.48 12.18 8.37
CA VAL A 156 22.29 10.72 8.42
C VAL A 156 20.90 10.42 8.99
N GLY A 157 20.19 9.46 8.39
CA GLY A 157 18.80 9.14 8.70
C GLY A 157 17.78 9.91 7.86
N THR A 158 18.22 10.80 6.94
CA THR A 158 17.30 11.44 5.99
C THR A 158 16.64 10.40 5.10
N TYR A 159 15.32 10.42 5.05
CA TYR A 159 14.51 9.53 4.20
C TYR A 159 14.54 9.97 2.74
N GLY A 160 14.38 9.01 1.84
CA GLY A 160 14.27 9.27 0.41
C GLY A 160 13.26 8.35 -0.27
N VAL A 161 12.58 8.87 -1.28
CA VAL A 161 11.69 8.10 -2.17
C VAL A 161 12.01 8.37 -3.62
N ILE A 162 11.65 7.47 -4.52
CA ILE A 162 11.78 7.72 -5.95
C ILE A 162 10.89 8.90 -6.35
N GLU A 163 11.45 9.85 -7.10
CA GLU A 163 10.74 11.02 -7.63
C GLU A 163 9.97 10.62 -8.89
N GLN A 164 8.80 9.99 -8.68
CA GLN A 164 7.91 9.54 -9.73
C GLN A 164 6.46 9.81 -9.31
N GLY A 165 5.70 10.52 -10.14
CA GLY A 165 4.29 10.82 -9.89
C GLY A 165 3.35 9.87 -10.64
N PRO A 166 2.06 9.83 -10.26
CA PRO A 166 1.05 9.01 -10.92
C PRO A 166 0.69 9.53 -12.31
N LEU A 167 0.44 8.60 -13.22
CA LEU A 167 -0.04 8.88 -14.58
C LEU A 167 -0.97 7.77 -15.07
N MET A 168 -1.71 8.06 -16.14
CA MET A 168 -2.54 7.06 -16.83
C MET A 168 -1.79 6.48 -18.04
N VAL A 169 -1.80 5.16 -18.18
CA VAL A 169 -1.38 4.44 -19.38
C VAL A 169 -2.58 3.64 -19.89
N GLY A 170 -3.29 4.22 -20.85
CA GLY A 170 -4.62 3.72 -21.23
C GLY A 170 -5.60 3.83 -20.07
N ASP A 171 -6.19 2.72 -19.67
CA ASP A 171 -7.10 2.57 -18.53
C ASP A 171 -6.40 2.08 -17.25
N LYS A 172 -5.08 2.12 -17.22
CA LYS A 172 -4.26 1.71 -16.07
C LYS A 172 -3.66 2.92 -15.37
N ILE A 173 -3.57 2.83 -14.06
CA ILE A 173 -2.80 3.78 -13.24
C ILE A 173 -1.39 3.24 -13.09
N VAL A 174 -0.41 4.10 -13.33
CA VAL A 174 1.01 3.80 -13.13
C VAL A 174 1.58 4.80 -12.13
N SER A 175 2.25 4.31 -11.10
CA SER A 175 2.91 5.13 -10.09
C SER A 175 3.86 4.28 -9.25
N ARG A 176 4.76 4.93 -8.52
CA ARG A 176 5.32 4.33 -7.31
C ARG A 176 4.23 4.24 -6.23
N ALA A 177 4.46 3.44 -5.20
CA ALA A 177 3.61 3.38 -4.01
C ALA A 177 2.12 3.04 -4.29
N LEU A 178 1.80 2.40 -5.43
CA LEU A 178 0.52 1.70 -5.56
C LEU A 178 0.45 0.60 -4.51
N ASP A 179 1.56 -0.06 -4.24
CA ASP A 179 1.82 -0.81 -3.02
C ASP A 179 2.13 0.17 -1.87
N ASN A 180 1.22 0.42 -0.87
CA ASN A 180 -0.18 -0.04 -0.94
C ASN A 180 -1.15 1.13 -0.73
N ARG A 181 -0.80 2.32 -1.22
CA ARG A 181 -1.71 3.47 -1.14
C ARG A 181 -3.00 3.25 -1.91
N VAL A 182 -2.99 2.34 -2.89
CA VAL A 182 -4.23 1.94 -3.55
C VAL A 182 -5.13 1.16 -2.60
N GLY A 183 -4.58 0.32 -1.70
CA GLY A 183 -5.34 -0.34 -0.64
C GLY A 183 -5.89 0.64 0.40
N ALA A 184 -5.05 1.58 0.86
CA ALA A 184 -5.49 2.66 1.76
C ALA A 184 -6.59 3.54 1.13
N PHE A 185 -6.52 3.78 -0.17
CA PHE A 185 -7.59 4.43 -0.95
C PHE A 185 -8.85 3.56 -0.99
N VAL A 186 -8.73 2.27 -1.29
CA VAL A 186 -9.85 1.33 -1.41
C VAL A 186 -10.64 1.23 -0.11
N VAL A 187 -9.98 1.11 1.04
CA VAL A 187 -10.68 1.00 2.33
C VAL A 187 -11.45 2.28 2.68
N LEU A 188 -10.91 3.45 2.34
CA LEU A 188 -11.60 4.72 2.57
C LEU A 188 -12.79 4.92 1.63
N GLU A 189 -12.64 4.61 0.34
CA GLU A 189 -13.73 4.72 -0.63
C GLU A 189 -14.82 3.68 -0.38
N ALA A 190 -14.48 2.48 0.08
CA ALA A 190 -15.45 1.49 0.53
C ALA A 190 -16.26 2.01 1.73
N LEU A 191 -15.58 2.62 2.71
CA LEU A 191 -16.25 3.28 3.83
C LEU A 191 -17.17 4.42 3.35
N ARG A 192 -16.74 5.23 2.39
CA ARG A 192 -17.57 6.31 1.79
C ARG A 192 -18.85 5.76 1.19
N LEU A 193 -18.80 4.62 0.51
CA LEU A 193 -20.00 3.97 -0.04
C LEU A 193 -20.98 3.44 1.03
N LEU A 194 -20.54 3.35 2.28
CA LEU A 194 -21.36 3.00 3.43
C LEU A 194 -22.04 4.21 4.08
N GLN A 195 -21.72 5.43 3.66
CA GLN A 195 -22.35 6.64 4.18
C GLN A 195 -23.87 6.61 3.97
N GLY A 196 -24.62 6.88 5.05
CA GLY A 196 -26.08 6.86 5.03
C GLY A 196 -26.72 5.46 5.08
N ALA A 197 -25.91 4.38 5.08
CA ALA A 197 -26.42 3.04 5.32
C ALA A 197 -26.71 2.82 6.82
N GLU A 198 -27.72 1.98 7.11
CA GLU A 198 -27.98 1.53 8.48
C GLU A 198 -26.98 0.43 8.87
N LEU A 199 -25.84 0.85 9.43
CA LEU A 199 -24.76 -0.04 9.82
C LEU A 199 -25.00 -0.63 11.21
N LYS A 200 -24.87 -1.94 11.34
CA LYS A 200 -24.98 -2.68 12.61
C LYS A 200 -23.65 -2.76 13.35
N HIS A 201 -22.55 -2.50 12.66
CA HIS A 201 -21.19 -2.50 13.19
C HIS A 201 -20.56 -1.12 13.05
N ARG A 202 -19.60 -0.82 13.90
CA ARG A 202 -18.68 0.28 13.69
C ARG A 202 -17.65 -0.14 12.66
N VAL A 203 -17.82 0.30 11.42
CA VAL A 203 -16.88 0.02 10.33
C VAL A 203 -15.77 1.05 10.35
N VAL A 204 -14.54 0.60 10.45
CA VAL A 204 -13.35 1.43 10.60
C VAL A 204 -12.40 1.18 9.45
N ALA A 205 -12.23 2.16 8.57
CA ALA A 205 -11.11 2.18 7.63
C ALA A 205 -9.86 2.68 8.34
N VAL A 206 -8.74 1.99 8.16
CA VAL A 206 -7.47 2.30 8.79
C VAL A 206 -6.40 2.47 7.72
N GLY A 207 -5.80 3.66 7.66
CA GLY A 207 -4.53 3.84 6.98
C GLY A 207 -3.41 3.46 7.93
N THR A 208 -2.80 2.32 7.74
CA THR A 208 -1.76 1.78 8.61
C THR A 208 -0.38 2.31 8.26
N SER A 209 0.52 2.33 9.22
CA SER A 209 1.93 2.71 9.07
C SER A 209 2.85 1.49 9.14
N GLN A 210 4.04 1.59 8.54
CA GLN A 210 5.15 0.65 8.69
C GLN A 210 4.79 -0.82 8.33
N GLU A 211 3.99 -1.01 7.29
CA GLU A 211 3.72 -2.37 6.78
C GLU A 211 4.99 -2.96 6.18
N GLU A 212 5.68 -2.23 5.33
CA GLU A 212 6.84 -2.62 4.53
C GLU A 212 8.07 -3.08 5.35
N ILE A 213 8.05 -2.81 6.64
CA ILE A 213 9.13 -3.20 7.57
C ILE A 213 8.66 -4.15 8.68
N GLY A 214 7.40 -4.66 8.61
CA GLY A 214 6.90 -5.68 9.53
C GLY A 214 5.48 -5.50 10.05
N SER A 215 4.62 -4.74 9.35
CA SER A 215 3.19 -4.54 9.67
C SER A 215 2.94 -4.04 11.11
N TYR A 216 3.84 -3.21 11.62
CA TYR A 216 3.78 -2.76 13.02
C TYR A 216 2.56 -1.86 13.29
N GLY A 217 2.19 -1.03 12.31
CA GLY A 217 0.98 -0.21 12.42
C GLY A 217 -0.28 -1.03 12.59
N ALA A 218 -0.43 -2.09 11.79
CA ALA A 218 -1.57 -3.00 11.91
C ALA A 218 -1.61 -3.71 13.27
N GLN A 219 -0.46 -4.09 13.82
CA GLN A 219 -0.38 -4.68 15.15
C GLN A 219 -0.89 -3.72 16.24
N VAL A 220 -0.41 -2.48 16.22
CA VAL A 220 -0.81 -1.43 17.19
C VAL A 220 -2.29 -1.07 17.00
N GLY A 221 -2.71 -0.84 15.77
CA GLY A 221 -4.08 -0.45 15.42
C GLY A 221 -5.11 -1.52 15.79
N SER A 222 -4.81 -2.79 15.51
CA SER A 222 -5.68 -3.91 15.87
C SER A 222 -5.80 -4.08 17.38
N TYR A 223 -4.70 -3.86 18.12
CA TYR A 223 -4.75 -3.88 19.58
C TYR A 223 -5.65 -2.77 20.14
N ARG A 224 -5.57 -1.55 19.58
CA ARG A 224 -6.40 -0.41 19.97
C ARG A 224 -7.87 -0.62 19.66
N LEU A 225 -8.19 -1.05 18.42
CA LEU A 225 -9.58 -1.17 17.94
C LEU A 225 -10.32 -2.36 18.52
N GLN A 226 -9.64 -3.46 18.83
CA GLN A 226 -10.22 -4.74 19.25
C GLN A 226 -11.33 -5.22 18.30
N PRO A 227 -11.07 -5.32 16.99
CA PRO A 227 -12.13 -5.63 16.04
C PRO A 227 -12.59 -7.07 16.20
N VAL A 228 -13.89 -7.31 15.97
CA VAL A 228 -14.48 -8.67 15.94
C VAL A 228 -14.15 -9.41 14.65
N ALA A 229 -13.83 -8.67 13.59
CA ALA A 229 -13.37 -9.17 12.30
C ALA A 229 -12.57 -8.07 11.58
N GLY A 230 -11.70 -8.46 10.65
CA GLY A 230 -10.94 -7.50 9.86
C GLY A 230 -10.57 -7.99 8.48
N VAL A 231 -10.28 -7.05 7.61
CA VAL A 231 -9.83 -7.30 6.23
C VAL A 231 -8.63 -6.41 5.96
N ALA A 232 -7.51 -7.02 5.56
CA ALA A 232 -6.42 -6.27 4.97
C ALA A 232 -6.65 -6.16 3.46
N VAL A 233 -6.49 -4.97 2.93
CA VAL A 233 -6.47 -4.70 1.49
C VAL A 233 -5.04 -4.45 1.09
N ASP A 234 -4.57 -5.20 0.11
CA ASP A 234 -3.20 -5.12 -0.35
C ASP A 234 -3.11 -5.35 -1.86
N VAL A 235 -1.93 -5.33 -2.44
CA VAL A 235 -1.72 -5.69 -3.83
C VAL A 235 -1.32 -7.16 -3.96
N THR A 236 -1.46 -7.72 -5.15
CA THR A 236 -0.97 -9.07 -5.49
C THR A 236 -0.42 -9.10 -6.90
N HIS A 237 0.40 -10.10 -7.23
CA HIS A 237 0.96 -10.23 -8.57
C HIS A 237 -0.12 -10.45 -9.62
N GLU A 238 -0.22 -9.53 -10.57
CA GLU A 238 -1.00 -9.74 -11.79
C GLU A 238 -0.32 -10.81 -12.65
N THR A 239 -1.07 -11.82 -13.10
CA THR A 239 -0.50 -13.02 -13.72
C THR A 239 -0.56 -13.06 -15.24
N GLY A 240 -1.15 -12.06 -15.89
CA GLY A 240 -1.11 -11.90 -17.35
C GLY A 240 0.20 -11.30 -17.87
N GLN A 241 1.13 -10.90 -16.99
CA GLN A 241 2.43 -10.37 -17.39
C GLN A 241 3.45 -11.49 -17.66
N PRO A 242 4.45 -11.26 -18.53
CA PRO A 242 5.54 -12.21 -18.75
C PRO A 242 6.32 -12.52 -17.47
N GLY A 243 6.67 -13.79 -17.27
CA GLY A 243 7.53 -14.22 -16.16
C GLY A 243 6.79 -14.55 -14.85
N VAL A 244 5.50 -14.29 -14.73
CA VAL A 244 4.69 -14.66 -13.56
C VAL A 244 3.92 -15.95 -13.84
N SER A 245 4.02 -16.92 -12.91
CA SER A 245 3.43 -18.25 -13.08
C SER A 245 2.03 -18.34 -12.48
N GLU A 246 1.02 -18.55 -13.33
CA GLU A 246 -0.34 -18.83 -12.89
C GLU A 246 -0.44 -20.07 -11.99
N LYS A 247 0.43 -21.08 -12.19
CA LYS A 247 0.47 -22.28 -11.34
C LYS A 247 0.89 -21.96 -9.91
N LYS A 248 1.65 -20.87 -9.71
CA LYS A 248 2.14 -20.45 -8.40
C LYS A 248 1.23 -19.43 -7.73
N TYR A 249 0.69 -18.48 -8.50
CA TYR A 249 -0.02 -17.31 -7.96
C TYR A 249 -1.54 -17.33 -8.24
N GLY A 250 -2.04 -18.31 -9.00
CA GLY A 250 -3.43 -18.35 -9.47
C GLY A 250 -3.61 -17.58 -10.78
N VAL A 251 -4.83 -17.50 -11.27
CA VAL A 251 -5.20 -16.77 -12.50
C VAL A 251 -5.79 -15.42 -12.08
N VAL A 252 -4.98 -14.37 -12.13
CA VAL A 252 -5.30 -13.03 -11.65
C VAL A 252 -4.90 -11.97 -12.69
N PRO A 253 -5.50 -11.98 -13.90
CA PRO A 253 -5.21 -10.97 -14.92
C PRO A 253 -5.88 -9.63 -14.59
N PHE A 254 -5.41 -8.55 -15.19
CA PHE A 254 -6.11 -7.26 -15.11
C PHE A 254 -7.56 -7.34 -15.58
N GLY A 255 -8.45 -6.66 -14.88
CA GLY A 255 -9.88 -6.64 -15.13
C GLY A 255 -10.61 -7.87 -14.57
N SER A 256 -9.93 -8.74 -13.82
CA SER A 256 -10.54 -9.91 -13.18
C SER A 256 -11.24 -9.62 -11.85
N GLY A 257 -11.14 -8.39 -11.37
CA GLY A 257 -11.78 -7.94 -10.15
C GLY A 257 -10.94 -8.12 -8.90
N ALA A 258 -11.60 -8.20 -7.74
CA ALA A 258 -10.94 -8.37 -6.46
C ALA A 258 -10.34 -9.77 -6.32
N ASN A 259 -9.09 -9.90 -5.87
CA ASN A 259 -8.52 -11.21 -5.57
C ASN A 259 -8.70 -11.53 -4.08
N LEU A 260 -9.25 -12.71 -3.77
CA LEU A 260 -9.46 -13.18 -2.40
C LEU A 260 -8.45 -14.27 -2.05
N ALA A 261 -7.68 -14.08 -0.97
CA ALA A 261 -6.75 -15.08 -0.48
C ALA A 261 -7.49 -16.24 0.20
N VAL A 262 -7.11 -17.46 -0.17
CA VAL A 262 -7.65 -18.70 0.40
C VAL A 262 -6.51 -19.46 1.08
N GLY A 263 -6.57 -19.62 2.40
CA GLY A 263 -5.51 -20.31 3.11
C GLY A 263 -5.68 -20.29 4.63
N PRO A 264 -4.69 -20.82 5.36
CA PRO A 264 -4.76 -20.95 6.82
C PRO A 264 -4.84 -19.62 7.58
N MET A 265 -4.37 -18.52 6.99
CA MET A 265 -4.46 -17.19 7.60
C MET A 265 -5.80 -16.50 7.33
N THR A 266 -6.61 -16.99 6.40
CA THR A 266 -7.92 -16.42 6.07
C THR A 266 -9.03 -17.07 6.88
N SER A 267 -9.92 -16.26 7.49
CA SER A 267 -11.14 -16.74 8.11
C SER A 267 -12.09 -17.32 7.04
N PRO A 268 -12.46 -18.60 7.15
CA PRO A 268 -13.38 -19.21 6.19
C PRO A 268 -14.78 -18.61 6.26
N VAL A 269 -15.16 -17.99 7.37
CA VAL A 269 -16.45 -17.31 7.54
C VAL A 269 -16.46 -16.02 6.72
N ILE A 270 -15.45 -15.15 6.90
CA ILE A 270 -15.34 -13.88 6.17
C ILE A 270 -15.22 -14.15 4.67
N LEU A 271 -14.40 -15.13 4.27
CA LEU A 271 -14.24 -15.50 2.86
C LEU A 271 -15.58 -15.90 2.23
N ARG A 272 -16.36 -16.75 2.89
CA ARG A 272 -17.69 -17.15 2.39
C ARG A 272 -18.63 -15.95 2.29
N GLN A 273 -18.65 -15.07 3.29
CA GLN A 273 -19.46 -13.85 3.26
C GLN A 273 -19.08 -12.94 2.09
N MET A 274 -17.78 -12.75 1.82
CA MET A 274 -17.30 -11.93 0.69
C MET A 274 -17.67 -12.55 -0.65
N ILE A 275 -17.51 -13.87 -0.81
CA ILE A 275 -17.93 -14.58 -2.03
C ILE A 275 -19.44 -14.41 -2.24
N THR A 276 -20.25 -14.57 -1.18
CA THR A 276 -21.70 -14.38 -1.25
C THR A 276 -22.07 -12.94 -1.64
N ALA A 277 -21.40 -11.94 -1.04
CA ALA A 277 -21.62 -10.53 -1.36
C ALA A 277 -21.23 -10.20 -2.82
N ALA A 278 -20.09 -10.73 -3.29
CA ALA A 278 -19.65 -10.58 -4.67
C ALA A 278 -20.66 -11.14 -5.66
N GLN A 279 -21.11 -12.38 -5.43
CA GLN A 279 -22.10 -13.05 -6.29
C GLN A 279 -23.44 -12.33 -6.31
N ALA A 280 -23.94 -11.92 -5.14
CA ALA A 280 -25.21 -11.20 -5.02
C ALA A 280 -25.19 -9.83 -5.73
N SER A 281 -24.03 -9.19 -5.79
CA SER A 281 -23.85 -7.85 -6.37
C SER A 281 -23.26 -7.88 -7.79
N GLY A 282 -22.94 -9.06 -8.34
CA GLY A 282 -22.33 -9.19 -9.67
C GLY A 282 -20.91 -8.61 -9.74
N ILE A 283 -20.18 -8.58 -8.61
CA ILE A 283 -18.83 -8.04 -8.52
C ILE A 283 -17.84 -9.12 -8.97
N PRO A 284 -16.94 -8.85 -9.95
CA PRO A 284 -15.95 -9.82 -10.38
C PRO A 284 -14.91 -10.06 -9.28
N TYR A 285 -14.52 -11.33 -9.11
CA TYR A 285 -13.49 -11.73 -8.18
C TYR A 285 -12.73 -12.97 -8.64
N THR A 286 -11.54 -13.16 -8.11
CA THR A 286 -10.70 -14.35 -8.29
C THR A 286 -10.30 -14.92 -6.93
N LEU A 287 -9.78 -16.15 -6.93
CA LEU A 287 -9.28 -16.82 -5.73
C LEU A 287 -7.81 -17.21 -5.93
N SER A 288 -6.97 -16.92 -4.93
CA SER A 288 -5.58 -17.35 -4.91
C SER A 288 -5.28 -18.17 -3.65
N ALA A 289 -4.62 -19.31 -3.84
CA ALA A 289 -4.20 -20.15 -2.72
C ALA A 289 -2.97 -19.54 -2.02
N ASN A 290 -3.08 -19.34 -0.71
CA ASN A 290 -2.01 -18.83 0.14
C ASN A 290 -1.78 -19.80 1.32
N PRO A 291 -0.81 -20.72 1.22
CA PRO A 291 -0.64 -21.79 2.20
C PRO A 291 0.13 -21.38 3.47
N ARG A 292 0.62 -20.16 3.57
CA ARG A 292 1.43 -19.63 4.68
C ARG A 292 0.98 -18.22 5.06
N LEU A 293 1.94 -17.34 5.39
CA LEU A 293 1.72 -15.92 5.62
C LEU A 293 1.21 -15.23 4.36
N THR A 294 0.41 -14.20 4.55
CA THR A 294 -0.15 -13.39 3.46
C THR A 294 0.82 -12.30 3.01
N HIS A 295 1.81 -11.97 3.85
CA HIS A 295 2.71 -10.82 3.68
C HIS A 295 1.94 -9.52 3.53
N THR A 296 0.94 -9.33 4.40
CA THR A 296 0.09 -8.14 4.49
C THR A 296 -0.19 -7.83 5.96
N ASP A 297 -0.83 -6.72 6.23
CA ASP A 297 -1.31 -6.32 7.56
C ASP A 297 -2.17 -7.39 8.26
N ALA A 298 -2.79 -8.31 7.52
CA ALA A 298 -3.57 -9.40 8.10
C ALA A 298 -2.74 -10.32 8.99
N ASP A 299 -1.46 -10.51 8.69
CA ASP A 299 -0.59 -11.43 9.41
C ASP A 299 -0.33 -10.98 10.87
N THR A 300 -0.30 -9.68 11.12
CA THR A 300 -0.16 -9.13 12.47
C THR A 300 -1.52 -8.86 13.13
N MET A 301 -2.54 -8.46 12.36
CA MET A 301 -3.90 -8.30 12.87
C MET A 301 -4.44 -9.59 13.48
N ILE A 302 -4.24 -10.75 12.83
CA ILE A 302 -4.72 -12.06 13.31
C ILE A 302 -4.14 -12.44 14.66
N LEU A 303 -2.96 -11.92 15.01
CA LEU A 303 -2.26 -12.20 16.27
C LEU A 303 -2.64 -11.23 17.40
N SER A 304 -3.47 -10.22 17.11
CA SER A 304 -3.85 -9.24 18.11
C SER A 304 -4.74 -9.87 19.19
N ARG A 305 -4.38 -9.66 20.47
CA ARG A 305 -5.10 -10.13 21.66
C ARG A 305 -5.34 -11.65 21.65
N SER A 306 -6.61 -12.06 21.60
CA SER A 306 -7.04 -13.47 21.55
C SER A 306 -7.18 -14.02 20.13
N GLY A 307 -6.79 -13.24 19.14
CA GLY A 307 -6.93 -13.53 17.72
C GLY A 307 -8.08 -12.75 17.08
N VAL A 308 -7.84 -12.15 15.92
CA VAL A 308 -8.85 -11.45 15.10
C VAL A 308 -9.12 -12.26 13.84
N PRO A 309 -10.35 -12.74 13.62
CA PRO A 309 -10.72 -13.34 12.35
C PRO A 309 -10.44 -12.37 11.19
N SER A 310 -9.56 -12.77 10.27
CA SER A 310 -9.05 -11.88 9.23
C SER A 310 -9.21 -12.48 7.85
N ALA A 311 -9.31 -11.61 6.83
CA ALA A 311 -9.24 -11.96 5.42
C ALA A 311 -8.34 -10.96 4.67
N VAL A 312 -7.97 -11.32 3.44
CA VAL A 312 -7.21 -10.44 2.54
C VAL A 312 -7.97 -10.29 1.24
N VAL A 313 -8.13 -9.04 0.81
CA VAL A 313 -8.61 -8.64 -0.51
C VAL A 313 -7.45 -7.97 -1.23
N SER A 314 -7.05 -8.49 -2.38
CA SER A 314 -5.90 -7.96 -3.10
C SER A 314 -6.27 -7.36 -4.45
N ILE A 315 -5.55 -6.31 -4.83
CA ILE A 315 -5.64 -5.62 -6.10
C ILE A 315 -4.54 -6.18 -7.02
N PRO A 316 -4.87 -6.69 -8.23
CA PRO A 316 -3.85 -7.13 -9.18
C PRO A 316 -2.90 -5.98 -9.54
N ASN A 317 -1.59 -6.17 -9.31
CA ASN A 317 -0.53 -5.19 -9.52
C ASN A 317 0.61 -5.79 -10.34
N ARG A 318 1.13 -5.04 -11.31
CA ARG A 318 2.37 -5.34 -12.04
C ARG A 318 3.52 -4.54 -11.48
N TYR A 319 4.73 -5.11 -11.58
CA TYR A 319 5.97 -4.41 -11.27
C TYR A 319 6.04 -3.92 -9.82
N MET A 320 5.41 -4.65 -8.89
CA MET A 320 5.45 -4.40 -7.45
C MET A 320 6.87 -4.06 -6.98
N HIS A 321 7.01 -3.12 -6.05
CA HIS A 321 8.29 -2.62 -5.55
C HIS A 321 9.20 -2.01 -6.64
N SER A 322 8.57 -1.35 -7.62
CA SER A 322 9.29 -0.61 -8.66
C SER A 322 8.82 0.85 -8.74
N PRO A 323 9.58 1.72 -9.42
CA PRO A 323 9.14 3.10 -9.64
C PRO A 323 7.85 3.26 -10.45
N ASN A 324 7.41 2.20 -11.14
CA ASN A 324 6.30 2.22 -12.09
C ASN A 324 5.39 1.00 -11.91
N GLU A 325 4.86 0.81 -10.73
CA GLU A 325 3.80 -0.16 -10.46
C GLU A 325 2.55 0.17 -11.29
N MET A 326 1.73 -0.83 -11.57
CA MET A 326 0.58 -0.65 -12.46
C MET A 326 -0.64 -1.43 -11.95
N VAL A 327 -1.80 -0.76 -11.89
CA VAL A 327 -3.09 -1.37 -11.55
C VAL A 327 -4.18 -0.99 -12.57
N ASP A 328 -5.20 -1.83 -12.68
CA ASP A 328 -6.39 -1.56 -13.50
C ASP A 328 -7.46 -0.88 -12.64
N VAL A 329 -8.03 0.23 -13.11
CA VAL A 329 -9.08 0.96 -12.38
C VAL A 329 -10.34 0.11 -12.12
N ARG A 330 -10.60 -0.91 -12.95
CA ARG A 330 -11.75 -1.82 -12.79
C ARG A 330 -11.55 -2.76 -11.59
N ASP A 331 -10.33 -3.21 -11.37
CA ASP A 331 -9.98 -4.09 -10.24
C ASP A 331 -10.03 -3.29 -8.93
N VAL A 332 -9.51 -2.06 -8.93
CA VAL A 332 -9.62 -1.13 -7.80
C VAL A 332 -11.09 -0.90 -7.44
N LYS A 333 -11.94 -0.62 -8.44
CA LYS A 333 -13.39 -0.44 -8.23
C LYS A 333 -14.06 -1.68 -7.68
N ALA A 334 -13.70 -2.87 -8.18
CA ALA A 334 -14.26 -4.14 -7.70
C ALA A 334 -13.92 -4.39 -6.22
N CYS A 335 -12.70 -4.05 -5.77
CA CYS A 335 -12.32 -4.14 -4.36
C CYS A 335 -13.15 -3.18 -3.48
N ILE A 336 -13.33 -1.93 -3.93
CA ILE A 336 -14.18 -0.94 -3.23
C ILE A 336 -15.61 -1.47 -3.08
N ASP A 337 -16.20 -1.92 -4.17
CA ASP A 337 -17.58 -2.40 -4.19
C ASP A 337 -17.78 -3.64 -3.32
N LEU A 338 -16.81 -4.56 -3.36
CA LEU A 338 -16.86 -5.78 -2.56
C LEU A 338 -16.83 -5.49 -1.06
N LEU A 339 -15.92 -4.64 -0.61
CA LEU A 339 -15.83 -4.26 0.80
C LEU A 339 -17.09 -3.52 1.27
N ALA A 340 -17.64 -2.64 0.45
CA ALA A 340 -18.87 -1.93 0.76
C ALA A 340 -20.07 -2.89 0.81
N ALA A 341 -20.17 -3.84 -0.13
CA ALA A 341 -21.23 -4.85 -0.14
C ALA A 341 -21.15 -5.78 1.09
N TRP A 342 -19.92 -6.23 1.43
CA TRP A 342 -19.69 -7.02 2.63
C TRP A 342 -20.02 -6.23 3.91
N GLY A 343 -19.58 -4.98 4.02
CA GLY A 343 -19.84 -4.12 5.17
C GLY A 343 -21.33 -3.88 5.44
N ARG A 344 -22.15 -3.75 4.38
CA ARG A 344 -23.62 -3.65 4.50
C ARG A 344 -24.28 -4.94 4.95
N ALA A 345 -23.71 -6.07 4.59
CA ALA A 345 -24.27 -7.41 4.88
C ALA A 345 -23.89 -7.95 6.27
N LEU A 346 -23.07 -7.23 7.03
CA LEU A 346 -22.62 -7.67 8.35
C LEU A 346 -23.78 -7.68 9.36
N GLU A 347 -23.94 -8.81 10.05
CA GLU A 347 -24.94 -8.99 11.10
C GLU A 347 -24.29 -9.08 12.47
N VAL A 348 -24.87 -8.40 13.47
CA VAL A 348 -24.41 -8.48 14.87
C VAL A 348 -24.61 -9.92 15.37
N GLY A 349 -23.62 -10.42 16.12
CA GLY A 349 -23.64 -11.79 16.63
C GLY A 349 -23.19 -12.84 15.63
N THR A 350 -22.65 -12.43 14.46
CA THR A 350 -21.98 -13.38 13.57
C THR A 350 -20.89 -14.12 14.33
N ASP A 351 -20.95 -15.45 14.30
CA ASP A 351 -19.87 -16.29 14.83
C ASP A 351 -18.77 -16.44 13.78
N PHE A 352 -17.63 -15.82 14.03
CA PHE A 352 -16.45 -15.89 13.18
C PHE A 352 -15.51 -17.05 13.54
N THR A 353 -15.89 -17.93 14.45
CA THR A 353 -15.12 -19.14 14.81
C THR A 353 -14.86 -20.00 13.57
N ARG A 354 -13.64 -20.56 13.48
CA ARG A 354 -13.19 -21.42 12.36
C ARG A 354 -13.86 -22.78 12.39
#